data_a33e874e35ddf7f84515cf45997dceb6
#
_entry.id   a33e874e35ddf7f84515cf45997dceb6
#
_cell.length_a   1.000
_cell.length_b   1.000
_cell.length_c   1.000
_cell.angle_alpha   90.00
_cell.angle_beta   90.00
_cell.angle_gamma   90.00
#
_symmetry.space_group_name_H-M   'P 1'
#
loop_
_entity.id
_entity.type
_entity.pdbx_description
1 polymer ?
#
loop_
_entity_poly.entity_id
_entity_poly.type
_entity_poly.pdbx_seq_one_letter_code
_entity_poly.pdbx_strand_id
1 'polypeptide(L)'
;MNSESGAKSEVRKIQLTGGSTYIVSLPKSWVTQHGLGARDEVRIEWRPSGTLRVIADASSVVKQREVRINCNEIPDHMIFDHLVASYLSGAHRIIISSNMEFSRFQRKIFRDFVKSTRGLEITNDHNREIEMISLLNPSEMPLFSSINRMYLLISRQIRDFSEVLMGGDPDILEESSELENEVDALRLLLERQAGQILESASIEDSLGTSRWEAAELCKLVRTLERMGDHSFALCDLAKSYKAPNLINMDSLPISIIPIWHNSIKLLVSN
;
A
#
# COMPACT_ATOMS: atom_id res chain seq x y z
N MET A 1 -9.20 -14.10 -25.71
CA MET A 1 -9.94 -15.19 -25.03
C MET A 1 -10.64 -14.58 -23.85
N ASN A 2 -11.99 -14.53 -23.90
CA ASN A 2 -12.84 -13.84 -22.93
C ASN A 2 -12.79 -14.51 -21.58
N SER A 3 -12.27 -13.83 -20.56
CA SER A 3 -12.51 -14.18 -19.17
C SER A 3 -13.81 -13.50 -18.73
N GLU A 4 -14.93 -14.20 -18.86
CA GLU A 4 -16.16 -13.86 -18.17
C GLU A 4 -15.96 -14.02 -16.64
N SER A 5 -15.51 -12.98 -15.97
CA SER A 5 -15.59 -12.86 -14.51
C SER A 5 -16.91 -12.23 -14.08
N GLY A 6 -18.01 -12.73 -14.63
CA GLY A 6 -19.34 -12.45 -14.09
C GLY A 6 -19.52 -13.20 -12.76
N ALA A 7 -19.95 -12.50 -11.70
CA ALA A 7 -20.31 -13.14 -10.44
C ALA A 7 -21.33 -14.24 -10.72
N LYS A 8 -20.90 -15.52 -10.57
CA LYS A 8 -21.81 -16.67 -10.76
C LYS A 8 -22.78 -16.71 -9.58
N SER A 9 -24.04 -16.42 -9.86
CA SER A 9 -25.12 -16.54 -8.88
C SER A 9 -25.87 -17.87 -9.10
N GLU A 10 -26.07 -18.62 -8.04
CA GLU A 10 -26.89 -19.84 -8.06
C GLU A 10 -27.94 -19.79 -6.95
N VAL A 11 -29.17 -20.18 -7.25
CA VAL A 11 -30.25 -20.27 -6.27
C VAL A 11 -30.30 -21.70 -5.71
N ARG A 12 -30.31 -21.82 -4.40
CA ARG A 12 -30.37 -23.10 -3.65
C ARG A 12 -31.53 -23.09 -2.67
N LYS A 13 -32.20 -24.24 -2.52
CA LYS A 13 -33.24 -24.42 -1.51
C LYS A 13 -32.62 -24.78 -0.16
N ILE A 14 -33.14 -24.17 0.89
CA ILE A 14 -32.79 -24.52 2.27
C ILE A 14 -33.54 -25.78 2.66
N GLN A 15 -32.85 -26.71 3.34
CA GLN A 15 -33.45 -27.95 3.87
C GLN A 15 -33.36 -27.95 5.40
N LEU A 16 -34.44 -28.36 6.07
CA LEU A 16 -34.46 -28.52 7.53
C LEU A 16 -34.02 -29.96 7.89
N THR A 17 -33.06 -30.07 8.77
CA THR A 17 -32.54 -31.38 9.25
C THR A 17 -32.53 -31.39 10.78
N GLY A 18 -32.98 -32.52 11.41
CA GLY A 18 -32.95 -32.67 12.86
C GLY A 18 -33.82 -31.68 13.65
N GLY A 19 -34.78 -31.05 13.01
CA GLY A 19 -35.74 -30.14 13.65
C GLY A 19 -35.30 -28.70 13.93
N SER A 20 -34.00 -28.44 13.92
CA SER A 20 -33.46 -27.09 14.24
C SER A 20 -32.32 -26.60 13.31
N THR A 21 -31.76 -27.46 12.48
CA THR A 21 -30.62 -27.15 11.63
C THR A 21 -31.03 -26.95 10.17
N TYR A 22 -30.66 -25.86 9.57
CA TYR A 22 -30.85 -25.60 8.15
C TYR A 22 -29.59 -25.93 7.35
N ILE A 23 -29.76 -26.63 6.23
CA ILE A 23 -28.68 -27.04 5.32
C ILE A 23 -28.88 -26.35 3.96
N VAL A 24 -27.81 -25.86 3.37
CA VAL A 24 -27.76 -25.39 1.97
C VAL A 24 -26.63 -26.14 1.25
N SER A 25 -26.88 -26.65 0.03
CA SER A 25 -25.82 -27.28 -0.76
C SER A 25 -24.89 -26.26 -1.39
N LEU A 26 -23.59 -26.45 -1.24
CA LEU A 26 -22.58 -25.63 -1.89
C LEU A 26 -22.48 -25.97 -3.41
N PRO A 27 -22.16 -24.98 -4.27
CA PRO A 27 -21.94 -25.24 -5.70
C PRO A 27 -20.77 -26.21 -5.91
N LYS A 28 -20.96 -27.28 -6.69
CA LYS A 28 -19.92 -28.27 -6.96
C LYS A 28 -18.66 -27.63 -7.57
N SER A 29 -18.83 -26.66 -8.46
CA SER A 29 -17.72 -25.92 -9.05
C SER A 29 -16.88 -25.18 -8.02
N TRP A 30 -17.52 -24.55 -7.02
CA TRP A 30 -16.85 -23.88 -5.92
C TRP A 30 -16.07 -24.86 -5.03
N VAL A 31 -16.71 -25.99 -4.64
CA VAL A 31 -16.08 -27.04 -3.84
C VAL A 31 -14.85 -27.62 -4.54
N THR A 32 -14.96 -27.93 -5.84
CA THR A 32 -13.84 -28.45 -6.64
C THR A 32 -12.71 -27.41 -6.80
N GLN A 33 -13.07 -26.16 -7.04
CA GLN A 33 -12.09 -25.07 -7.21
C GLN A 33 -11.24 -24.84 -5.95
N HIS A 34 -11.81 -25.09 -4.76
CA HIS A 34 -11.13 -24.94 -3.47
C HIS A 34 -10.55 -26.27 -2.95
N GLY A 35 -10.61 -27.36 -3.72
CA GLY A 35 -10.05 -28.65 -3.35
C GLY A 35 -10.73 -29.31 -2.15
N LEU A 36 -11.98 -28.90 -1.85
CA LEU A 36 -12.74 -29.41 -0.72
C LEU A 36 -13.32 -30.79 -1.04
N GLY A 37 -13.32 -31.68 -0.05
CA GLY A 37 -13.93 -33.00 -0.07
C GLY A 37 -15.05 -33.15 0.97
N ALA A 38 -15.60 -34.38 1.03
CA ALA A 38 -16.58 -34.73 2.07
C ALA A 38 -15.90 -34.70 3.45
N ARG A 39 -16.50 -34.05 4.42
CA ARG A 39 -16.05 -33.85 5.81
C ARG A 39 -15.03 -32.71 6.00
N ASP A 40 -14.63 -32.02 4.95
CA ASP A 40 -13.81 -30.82 5.14
C ASP A 40 -14.64 -29.70 5.77
N GLU A 41 -13.98 -28.86 6.55
CA GLU A 41 -14.60 -27.79 7.26
C GLU A 41 -14.67 -26.53 6.38
N VAL A 42 -15.75 -25.76 6.53
CA VAL A 42 -15.90 -24.45 5.96
C VAL A 42 -16.29 -23.49 7.08
N ARG A 43 -15.71 -22.27 7.05
CA ARG A 43 -16.10 -21.22 7.98
C ARG A 43 -17.28 -20.46 7.41
N ILE A 44 -18.29 -20.20 8.23
CA ILE A 44 -19.45 -19.39 7.88
C ILE A 44 -19.42 -18.12 8.73
N GLU A 45 -19.32 -16.98 8.08
CA GLU A 45 -19.29 -15.67 8.73
C GLU A 45 -20.59 -14.92 8.49
N TRP A 46 -21.10 -14.30 9.53
CA TRP A 46 -22.19 -13.34 9.46
C TRP A 46 -21.66 -11.94 9.20
N ARG A 47 -22.12 -11.34 8.13
CA ARG A 47 -21.76 -9.96 7.79
C ARG A 47 -22.80 -8.95 8.32
N PRO A 48 -22.37 -7.73 8.68
CA PRO A 48 -23.29 -6.68 9.13
C PRO A 48 -24.38 -6.34 8.08
N SER A 49 -24.14 -6.64 6.80
CA SER A 49 -25.12 -6.52 5.70
C SER A 49 -26.25 -7.55 5.78
N GLY A 50 -26.22 -8.50 6.72
CA GLY A 50 -27.17 -9.61 6.83
C GLY A 50 -26.87 -10.78 5.87
N THR A 51 -25.77 -10.74 5.13
CA THR A 51 -25.35 -11.85 4.26
C THR A 51 -24.50 -12.85 5.02
N LEU A 52 -24.54 -14.12 4.60
CA LEU A 52 -23.60 -15.15 5.04
C LEU A 52 -22.48 -15.30 4.01
N ARG A 53 -21.25 -15.38 4.51
CA ARG A 53 -20.08 -15.67 3.72
C ARG A 53 -19.56 -17.05 4.08
N VAL A 54 -19.29 -17.88 3.07
CA VAL A 54 -18.69 -19.21 3.24
C VAL A 54 -17.24 -19.15 2.76
N ILE A 55 -16.32 -19.57 3.62
CA ILE A 55 -14.87 -19.57 3.37
C ILE A 55 -14.38 -21.01 3.45
N ALA A 56 -13.57 -21.44 2.49
CA ALA A 56 -12.86 -22.71 2.53
C ALA A 56 -11.65 -22.56 3.46
N ASP A 57 -11.73 -23.11 4.66
CA ASP A 57 -10.65 -23.01 5.67
C ASP A 57 -9.41 -23.84 5.29
N ALA A 58 -9.56 -24.83 4.43
CA ALA A 58 -8.54 -25.84 4.14
C ALA A 58 -7.37 -25.35 3.27
N SER A 59 -7.41 -24.16 2.73
CA SER A 59 -6.28 -23.62 1.95
C SER A 59 -6.42 -22.11 1.71
N SER A 60 -6.23 -21.33 2.75
CA SER A 60 -5.78 -19.95 2.52
C SER A 60 -4.29 -19.96 2.12
N VAL A 61 -3.90 -20.76 1.15
CA VAL A 61 -2.74 -20.42 0.35
C VAL A 61 -3.18 -19.15 -0.37
N VAL A 62 -2.83 -18.00 0.23
CA VAL A 62 -2.97 -16.71 -0.43
C VAL A 62 -2.33 -16.91 -1.81
N LYS A 63 -3.16 -16.94 -2.84
CA LYS A 63 -2.70 -17.23 -4.20
C LYS A 63 -1.69 -16.14 -4.53
N GLN A 64 -0.41 -16.48 -4.45
CA GLN A 64 0.67 -15.52 -4.64
C GLN A 64 0.55 -14.95 -6.05
N ARG A 65 0.23 -13.65 -6.14
CA ARG A 65 0.09 -12.97 -7.43
C ARG A 65 1.47 -12.80 -8.05
N GLU A 66 1.63 -13.33 -9.26
CA GLU A 66 2.79 -13.09 -10.11
C GLU A 66 2.42 -12.09 -11.20
N VAL A 67 3.27 -11.10 -11.43
CA VAL A 67 3.15 -10.12 -12.52
C VAL A 67 4.38 -10.24 -13.41
N ARG A 68 4.14 -10.27 -14.72
CA ARG A 68 5.19 -10.30 -15.74
C ARG A 68 5.16 -9.00 -16.55
N ILE A 69 6.30 -8.34 -16.65
CA ILE A 69 6.52 -7.10 -17.40
C ILE A 69 7.48 -7.40 -18.55
N ASN A 70 7.05 -7.15 -19.78
CA ASN A 70 7.89 -7.25 -20.97
C ASN A 70 8.36 -5.84 -21.38
N CYS A 71 9.62 -5.51 -21.12
CA CYS A 71 10.17 -4.20 -21.45
C CYS A 71 10.19 -3.87 -22.95
N ASN A 72 10.02 -4.86 -23.83
CA ASN A 72 9.95 -4.58 -25.27
C ASN A 72 8.60 -3.95 -25.69
N GLU A 73 7.57 -4.07 -24.84
CA GLU A 73 6.20 -3.58 -25.10
C GLU A 73 5.93 -2.25 -24.39
N ILE A 74 6.89 -1.78 -23.58
CA ILE A 74 6.71 -0.61 -22.71
C ILE A 74 7.83 0.40 -22.99
N PRO A 75 7.52 1.68 -23.21
CA PRO A 75 8.53 2.74 -23.26
C PRO A 75 9.32 2.83 -21.95
N ASP A 76 10.63 3.09 -22.03
CA ASP A 76 11.51 3.13 -20.86
C ASP A 76 11.03 4.06 -19.74
N HIS A 77 10.44 5.21 -20.09
CA HIS A 77 9.92 6.17 -19.11
C HIS A 77 8.67 5.68 -18.36
N MET A 78 7.99 4.64 -18.84
CA MET A 78 6.83 4.03 -18.18
C MET A 78 7.16 2.80 -17.34
N ILE A 79 8.40 2.32 -17.41
CA ILE A 79 8.79 1.10 -16.67
C ILE A 79 8.56 1.27 -15.17
N PHE A 80 8.93 2.43 -14.61
CA PHE A 80 8.75 2.72 -13.18
C PHE A 80 7.26 2.66 -12.78
N ASP A 81 6.37 3.24 -13.57
CA ASP A 81 4.92 3.25 -13.31
C ASP A 81 4.33 1.84 -13.34
N HIS A 82 4.80 0.98 -14.27
CA HIS A 82 4.39 -0.42 -14.34
C HIS A 82 4.86 -1.22 -13.12
N LEU A 83 6.05 -0.93 -12.60
CA LEU A 83 6.56 -1.53 -11.37
C LEU A 83 5.73 -1.10 -10.16
N VAL A 84 5.42 0.20 -10.05
CA VAL A 84 4.53 0.73 -8.99
C VAL A 84 3.16 0.07 -9.07
N ALA A 85 2.54 0.00 -10.25
CA ALA A 85 1.24 -0.65 -10.43
C ALA A 85 1.29 -2.14 -10.04
N SER A 86 2.38 -2.84 -10.38
CA SER A 86 2.59 -4.23 -10.00
C SER A 86 2.70 -4.39 -8.48
N TYR A 87 3.44 -3.52 -7.82
CA TYR A 87 3.57 -3.52 -6.37
C TYR A 87 2.22 -3.25 -5.68
N LEU A 88 1.51 -2.20 -6.11
CA LEU A 88 0.20 -1.83 -5.57
C LEU A 88 -0.86 -2.90 -5.80
N SER A 89 -0.76 -3.68 -6.88
CA SER A 89 -1.64 -4.83 -7.13
C SER A 89 -1.49 -5.97 -6.14
N GLY A 90 -0.56 -5.88 -5.19
CA GLY A 90 -0.29 -6.95 -4.23
C GLY A 90 0.59 -8.07 -4.79
N ALA A 91 1.28 -7.88 -5.93
CA ALA A 91 2.15 -8.89 -6.50
C ALA A 91 3.19 -9.39 -5.48
N HIS A 92 3.23 -10.70 -5.27
CA HIS A 92 4.28 -11.34 -4.47
C HIS A 92 5.57 -11.47 -5.28
N ARG A 93 5.45 -11.70 -6.58
CA ARG A 93 6.55 -11.88 -7.52
C ARG A 93 6.36 -11.00 -8.75
N ILE A 94 7.40 -10.25 -9.11
CA ILE A 94 7.42 -9.41 -10.32
C ILE A 94 8.59 -9.89 -11.16
N ILE A 95 8.31 -10.37 -12.39
CA ILE A 95 9.29 -10.83 -13.36
C ILE A 95 9.34 -9.82 -14.49
N ILE A 96 10.51 -9.26 -14.71
CA ILE A 96 10.77 -8.27 -15.77
C ILE A 96 11.65 -8.92 -16.79
N SER A 97 11.23 -8.94 -18.05
CA SER A 97 11.97 -9.57 -19.15
C SER A 97 12.19 -8.63 -20.33
N SER A 98 13.27 -8.88 -21.10
CA SER A 98 13.57 -8.18 -22.33
C SER A 98 14.24 -9.12 -23.34
N ASN A 99 14.03 -8.87 -24.64
CA ASN A 99 14.73 -9.57 -25.72
C ASN A 99 16.21 -9.13 -25.83
N MET A 100 16.53 -7.92 -25.37
CA MET A 100 17.86 -7.34 -25.34
C MET A 100 18.38 -7.30 -23.90
N GLU A 101 19.69 -7.14 -23.73
CA GLU A 101 20.26 -6.87 -22.41
C GLU A 101 19.77 -5.54 -21.86
N PHE A 102 19.43 -5.52 -20.57
CA PHE A 102 19.00 -4.28 -19.92
C PHE A 102 20.09 -3.21 -19.96
N SER A 103 19.70 -2.02 -20.38
CA SER A 103 20.56 -0.84 -20.35
C SER A 103 20.93 -0.44 -18.91
N ARG A 104 21.98 0.35 -18.75
CA ARG A 104 22.32 0.94 -17.43
C ARG A 104 21.20 1.79 -16.86
N PHE A 105 20.45 2.46 -17.72
CA PHE A 105 19.30 3.27 -17.34
C PHE A 105 18.16 2.40 -16.77
N GLN A 106 17.78 1.33 -17.47
CA GLN A 106 16.75 0.40 -16.99
C GLN A 106 17.16 -0.26 -15.66
N ARG A 107 18.42 -0.71 -15.54
CA ARG A 107 18.93 -1.27 -14.28
C ARG A 107 18.92 -0.25 -13.13
N LYS A 108 19.12 1.04 -13.42
CA LYS A 108 18.98 2.09 -12.42
C LYS A 108 17.53 2.19 -11.98
N ILE A 109 16.55 2.22 -12.89
CA ILE A 109 15.12 2.24 -12.58
C ILE A 109 14.75 1.09 -11.63
N PHE A 110 15.20 -0.12 -11.91
CA PHE A 110 14.90 -1.29 -11.07
C PHE A 110 15.44 -1.15 -9.65
N ARG A 111 16.67 -0.69 -9.49
CA ARG A 111 17.27 -0.47 -8.17
C ARG A 111 16.60 0.69 -7.41
N ASP A 112 16.30 1.76 -8.10
CA ASP A 112 15.65 2.93 -7.50
C ASP A 112 14.23 2.56 -7.04
N PHE A 113 13.51 1.74 -7.84
CA PHE A 113 12.20 1.24 -7.46
C PHE A 113 12.23 0.38 -6.19
N VAL A 114 13.17 -0.57 -6.08
CA VAL A 114 13.31 -1.40 -4.87
C VAL A 114 13.64 -0.54 -3.65
N LYS A 115 14.45 0.51 -3.81
CA LYS A 115 14.75 1.45 -2.72
C LYS A 115 13.53 2.30 -2.32
N SER A 116 12.68 2.66 -3.28
CA SER A 116 11.48 3.46 -3.04
C SER A 116 10.30 2.66 -2.49
N THR A 117 10.44 1.34 -2.35
CA THR A 117 9.38 0.46 -1.84
C THR A 117 9.81 -0.27 -0.57
N ARG A 118 8.84 -0.71 0.22
CA ARG A 118 9.09 -1.50 1.42
C ARG A 118 8.93 -2.99 1.14
N GLY A 119 9.92 -3.77 1.61
CA GLY A 119 9.86 -5.23 1.62
C GLY A 119 9.89 -5.89 0.25
N LEU A 120 10.41 -5.22 -0.77
CA LEU A 120 10.67 -5.78 -2.09
C LEU A 120 12.17 -6.00 -2.25
N GLU A 121 12.57 -7.19 -2.72
CA GLU A 121 13.97 -7.55 -2.91
C GLU A 121 14.18 -8.12 -4.32
N ILE A 122 15.35 -7.83 -4.92
CA ILE A 122 15.77 -8.46 -6.17
C ILE A 122 16.38 -9.82 -5.81
N THR A 123 15.74 -10.91 -6.27
CA THR A 123 16.19 -12.27 -6.01
C THR A 123 16.97 -12.86 -7.20
N ASN A 124 16.77 -12.34 -8.38
CA ASN A 124 17.46 -12.73 -9.59
C ASN A 124 17.78 -11.49 -10.46
N ASP A 125 19.04 -11.33 -10.87
CA ASP A 125 19.50 -10.21 -11.71
C ASP A 125 20.33 -10.75 -12.87
N HIS A 126 19.64 -11.18 -13.93
CA HIS A 126 20.26 -11.59 -15.19
C HIS A 126 20.23 -10.47 -16.23
N ASN A 127 21.00 -10.63 -17.30
CA ASN A 127 21.13 -9.61 -18.33
C ASN A 127 19.80 -9.26 -19.02
N ARG A 128 18.87 -10.21 -19.12
CA ARG A 128 17.59 -10.07 -19.83
C ARG A 128 16.36 -10.36 -18.98
N GLU A 129 16.56 -10.71 -17.72
CA GLU A 129 15.48 -11.02 -16.79
C GLU A 129 15.88 -10.61 -15.38
N ILE A 130 14.99 -9.91 -14.71
CA ILE A 130 15.09 -9.54 -13.29
C ILE A 130 13.85 -10.05 -12.58
N GLU A 131 14.05 -10.62 -11.42
CA GLU A 131 12.99 -11.09 -10.56
C GLU A 131 13.03 -10.34 -9.22
N MET A 132 11.87 -9.83 -8.82
CA MET A 132 11.67 -9.19 -7.52
C MET A 132 10.62 -9.95 -6.73
N ILE A 133 10.87 -10.16 -5.45
CA ILE A 133 9.95 -10.86 -4.54
C ILE A 133 9.61 -9.95 -3.36
N SER A 134 8.33 -9.94 -2.99
CA SER A 134 7.86 -9.29 -1.77
C SER A 134 8.08 -10.21 -0.57
N LEU A 135 8.84 -9.74 0.41
CA LEU A 135 9.09 -10.41 1.69
C LEU A 135 8.04 -10.08 2.75
N LEU A 136 7.10 -9.18 2.43
CA LEU A 136 6.08 -8.74 3.36
C LEU A 136 4.99 -9.79 3.53
N ASN A 137 4.66 -10.08 4.78
CA ASN A 137 3.43 -10.78 5.12
C ASN A 137 2.31 -9.74 5.33
N PRO A 138 1.29 -9.68 4.46
CA PRO A 138 0.23 -8.69 4.57
C PRO A 138 -0.55 -8.77 5.88
N SER A 139 -0.59 -9.94 6.50
CA SER A 139 -1.35 -10.22 7.73
C SER A 139 -0.65 -9.74 9.01
N GLU A 140 0.61 -9.33 8.93
CA GLU A 140 1.42 -9.04 10.12
C GLU A 140 1.75 -7.54 10.31
N MET A 141 1.40 -6.70 9.34
CA MET A 141 1.76 -5.27 9.38
C MET A 141 0.56 -4.40 9.75
N PRO A 142 0.50 -3.84 10.96
CA PRO A 142 -0.58 -2.94 11.36
C PRO A 142 -0.56 -1.64 10.55
N LEU A 143 -1.65 -1.33 9.84
CA LEU A 143 -1.82 -0.11 9.04
C LEU A 143 -1.58 1.16 9.87
N PHE A 144 -2.15 1.20 11.08
CA PHE A 144 -2.08 2.37 11.96
C PHE A 144 -0.65 2.70 12.41
N SER A 145 0.22 1.70 12.60
CA SER A 145 1.63 1.94 12.93
C SER A 145 2.36 2.66 11.80
N SER A 146 2.10 2.28 10.56
CA SER A 146 2.69 2.91 9.37
C SER A 146 2.15 4.32 9.14
N ILE A 147 0.85 4.55 9.37
CA ILE A 147 0.23 5.89 9.31
C ILE A 147 0.83 6.80 10.39
N ASN A 148 0.95 6.31 11.62
CA ASN A 148 1.58 7.07 12.70
C ASN A 148 3.05 7.41 12.37
N ARG A 149 3.77 6.49 11.73
CA ARG A 149 5.14 6.77 11.27
C ARG A 149 5.16 7.89 10.23
N MET A 150 4.26 7.90 9.24
CA MET A 150 4.13 9.01 8.29
C MET A 150 3.89 10.34 9.01
N TYR A 151 2.95 10.37 9.96
CA TYR A 151 2.69 11.56 10.77
C TYR A 151 3.94 12.06 11.49
N LEU A 152 4.72 11.17 12.10
CA LEU A 152 5.94 11.56 12.83
C LEU A 152 7.01 12.14 11.90
N LEU A 153 7.19 11.58 10.70
CA LEU A 153 8.15 12.06 9.70
C LEU A 153 7.75 13.46 9.21
N ILE A 154 6.50 13.66 8.82
CA ILE A 154 5.99 14.96 8.36
C ILE A 154 6.06 15.99 9.50
N SER A 155 5.71 15.60 10.71
CA SER A 155 5.81 16.47 11.89
C SER A 155 7.25 16.88 12.19
N ARG A 156 8.22 15.99 11.93
CA ARG A 156 9.65 16.32 12.03
C ARG A 156 10.03 17.37 10.98
N GLN A 157 9.72 17.15 9.71
CA GLN A 157 10.01 18.11 8.63
C GLN A 157 9.46 19.52 8.94
N ILE A 158 8.22 19.61 9.43
CA ILE A 158 7.58 20.87 9.78
C ILE A 158 8.31 21.56 10.94
N ARG A 159 8.74 20.81 11.96
CA ARG A 159 9.52 21.35 13.09
C ARG A 159 10.87 21.86 12.64
N ASP A 160 11.61 21.04 11.88
CA ASP A 160 12.94 21.38 11.37
C ASP A 160 12.88 22.63 10.49
N PHE A 161 11.89 22.72 9.59
CA PHE A 161 11.60 23.93 8.82
C PHE A 161 11.32 25.14 9.71
N SER A 162 10.46 24.99 10.72
CA SER A 162 10.12 26.09 11.64
C SER A 162 11.33 26.57 12.44
N GLU A 163 12.20 25.65 12.86
CA GLU A 163 13.43 25.95 13.60
C GLU A 163 14.38 26.80 12.74
N VAL A 164 14.57 26.43 11.48
CA VAL A 164 15.43 27.21 10.55
C VAL A 164 14.84 28.60 10.28
N LEU A 165 13.51 28.72 10.14
CA LEU A 165 12.86 30.03 10.00
C LEU A 165 13.08 30.93 11.21
N MET A 166 13.21 30.36 12.40
CA MET A 166 13.51 31.11 13.64
C MET A 166 15.01 31.38 13.85
N GLY A 167 15.85 31.07 12.85
CA GLY A 167 17.29 31.33 12.91
C GLY A 167 18.12 30.15 13.43
N GLY A 168 17.53 28.96 13.49
CA GLY A 168 18.24 27.70 13.77
C GLY A 168 19.19 27.28 12.65
N ASP A 169 19.94 26.20 12.89
CA ASP A 169 20.93 25.66 11.96
C ASP A 169 20.27 25.10 10.70
N PRO A 170 20.54 25.62 9.48
CA PRO A 170 19.97 25.09 8.23
C PRO A 170 20.42 23.68 7.90
N ASP A 171 21.52 23.18 8.47
CA ASP A 171 22.02 21.82 8.20
C ASP A 171 21.03 20.73 8.67
N ILE A 172 20.12 21.03 9.61
CA ILE A 172 19.06 20.10 10.02
C ILE A 172 18.11 19.73 8.88
N LEU A 173 18.03 20.55 7.82
CA LEU A 173 17.20 20.29 6.65
C LEU A 173 17.85 19.33 5.64
N GLU A 174 19.12 18.96 5.78
CA GLU A 174 19.79 18.09 4.81
C GLU A 174 19.12 16.73 4.68
N GLU A 175 18.58 16.19 5.78
CA GLU A 175 17.86 14.91 5.80
C GLU A 175 16.42 14.99 5.21
N SER A 176 15.92 16.17 4.84
CA SER A 176 14.52 16.34 4.41
C SER A 176 14.14 15.46 3.21
N SER A 177 15.07 15.22 2.28
CA SER A 177 14.86 14.35 1.12
C SER A 177 14.74 12.86 1.52
N GLU A 178 15.48 12.43 2.55
CA GLU A 178 15.38 11.05 3.05
C GLU A 178 14.06 10.83 3.78
N LEU A 179 13.60 11.83 4.54
CA LEU A 179 12.31 11.78 5.22
C LEU A 179 11.15 11.72 4.21
N GLU A 180 11.23 12.47 3.13
CA GLU A 180 10.24 12.47 2.05
C GLU A 180 10.19 11.12 1.34
N ASN A 181 11.34 10.57 0.95
CA ASN A 181 11.43 9.22 0.37
C ASN A 181 10.83 8.14 1.31
N GLU A 182 10.98 8.30 2.63
CA GLU A 182 10.40 7.38 3.59
C GLU A 182 8.87 7.51 3.66
N VAL A 183 8.33 8.73 3.57
CA VAL A 183 6.87 8.98 3.50
C VAL A 183 6.28 8.35 2.25
N ASP A 184 6.92 8.51 1.10
CA ASP A 184 6.52 7.91 -0.17
C ASP A 184 6.50 6.38 -0.11
N ALA A 185 7.55 5.78 0.44
CA ALA A 185 7.63 4.33 0.59
C ALA A 185 6.53 3.79 1.52
N LEU A 186 6.18 4.53 2.57
CA LEU A 186 5.08 4.18 3.48
C LEU A 186 3.72 4.33 2.79
N ARG A 187 3.51 5.37 1.96
CA ARG A 187 2.30 5.53 1.16
C ARG A 187 2.09 4.32 0.25
N LEU A 188 3.08 3.95 -0.54
CA LEU A 188 3.01 2.78 -1.42
C LEU A 188 2.70 1.49 -0.66
N LEU A 189 3.32 1.29 0.51
CA LEU A 189 3.05 0.15 1.37
C LEU A 189 1.60 0.11 1.83
N LEU A 190 1.09 1.23 2.36
CA LEU A 190 -0.27 1.33 2.89
C LEU A 190 -1.33 1.15 1.81
N GLU A 191 -1.12 1.73 0.61
CA GLU A 191 -2.01 1.53 -0.53
C GLU A 191 -2.02 0.06 -1.00
N ARG A 192 -0.85 -0.61 -1.01
CA ARG A 192 -0.75 -2.04 -1.30
C ARG A 192 -1.53 -2.87 -0.29
N GLN A 193 -1.36 -2.61 1.01
CA GLN A 193 -2.06 -3.34 2.07
C GLN A 193 -3.58 -3.13 2.01
N ALA A 194 -4.02 -1.91 1.80
CA ALA A 194 -5.44 -1.62 1.63
C ALA A 194 -6.04 -2.35 0.41
N GLY A 195 -5.32 -2.40 -0.71
CA GLY A 195 -5.72 -3.19 -1.88
C GLY A 195 -5.89 -4.68 -1.54
N GLN A 196 -4.98 -5.23 -0.75
CA GLN A 196 -5.04 -6.64 -0.32
C GLN A 196 -6.22 -6.91 0.63
N ILE A 197 -6.55 -5.96 1.54
CA ILE A 197 -7.76 -6.05 2.39
C ILE A 197 -9.03 -6.03 1.54
N LEU A 198 -9.08 -5.17 0.51
CA LEU A 198 -10.23 -5.09 -0.39
C LEU A 198 -10.46 -6.41 -1.17
N GLU A 199 -9.41 -7.12 -1.52
CA GLU A 199 -9.47 -8.37 -2.30
C GLU A 199 -9.64 -9.61 -1.42
N SER A 200 -9.06 -9.63 -0.21
CA SER A 200 -9.01 -10.82 0.65
C SER A 200 -9.69 -10.59 1.99
N ALA A 201 -10.68 -11.42 2.27
CA ALA A 201 -11.34 -11.40 3.55
C ALA A 201 -10.49 -12.00 4.68
N SER A 202 -9.60 -12.93 4.36
CA SER A 202 -8.67 -13.49 5.35
C SER A 202 -7.70 -12.41 5.85
N ILE A 203 -7.26 -11.51 4.96
CA ILE A 203 -6.41 -10.36 5.34
C ILE A 203 -7.23 -9.33 6.12
N GLU A 204 -8.47 -9.03 5.70
CA GLU A 204 -9.41 -8.18 6.41
C GLU A 204 -9.56 -8.64 7.88
N ASP A 205 -9.82 -9.94 8.07
CA ASP A 205 -10.03 -10.53 9.39
C ASP A 205 -8.74 -10.53 10.23
N SER A 206 -7.59 -10.86 9.63
CA SER A 206 -6.30 -10.92 10.35
C SER A 206 -5.82 -9.56 10.83
N LEU A 207 -6.07 -8.50 10.06
CA LEU A 207 -5.70 -7.14 10.41
C LEU A 207 -6.77 -6.41 11.25
N GLY A 208 -7.97 -6.98 11.39
CA GLY A 208 -9.09 -6.37 12.11
C GLY A 208 -9.56 -5.04 11.50
N THR A 209 -9.28 -4.83 10.20
CA THR A 209 -9.59 -3.61 9.46
C THR A 209 -10.58 -3.91 8.37
N SER A 210 -11.77 -3.32 8.43
CA SER A 210 -12.81 -3.53 7.42
C SER A 210 -12.40 -2.95 6.06
N ARG A 211 -13.01 -3.44 4.98
CA ARG A 211 -12.79 -2.91 3.62
C ARG A 211 -13.14 -1.44 3.51
N TRP A 212 -14.16 -0.98 4.22
CA TRP A 212 -14.53 0.42 4.26
C TRP A 212 -13.43 1.26 4.92
N GLU A 213 -12.97 0.85 6.10
CA GLU A 213 -11.85 1.51 6.78
C GLU A 213 -10.60 1.54 5.92
N ALA A 214 -10.24 0.42 5.27
CA ALA A 214 -9.10 0.36 4.37
C ALA A 214 -9.21 1.38 3.21
N ALA A 215 -10.40 1.54 2.63
CA ALA A 215 -10.66 2.52 1.58
C ALA A 215 -10.54 3.97 2.08
N GLU A 216 -11.05 4.26 3.29
CA GLU A 216 -10.93 5.60 3.91
C GLU A 216 -9.48 5.89 4.31
N LEU A 217 -8.76 4.90 4.86
CA LEU A 217 -7.35 5.02 5.20
C LEU A 217 -6.48 5.35 3.97
N CYS A 218 -6.79 4.80 2.79
CA CYS A 218 -6.11 5.19 1.55
C CYS A 218 -6.24 6.69 1.25
N LYS A 219 -7.41 7.28 1.48
CA LYS A 219 -7.62 8.72 1.27
C LYS A 219 -6.80 9.55 2.27
N LEU A 220 -6.80 9.11 3.54
CA LEU A 220 -6.00 9.74 4.60
C LEU A 220 -4.51 9.69 4.26
N VAL A 221 -4.01 8.52 3.84
CA VAL A 221 -2.60 8.31 3.47
C VAL A 221 -2.16 9.23 2.33
N ARG A 222 -2.98 9.38 1.28
CA ARG A 222 -2.71 10.33 0.18
C ARG A 222 -2.72 11.78 0.64
N THR A 223 -3.57 12.10 1.61
CA THR A 223 -3.60 13.46 2.19
C THR A 223 -2.33 13.71 2.99
N LEU A 224 -1.90 12.73 3.80
CA LEU A 224 -0.64 12.83 4.56
C LEU A 224 0.57 12.96 3.64
N GLU A 225 0.65 12.15 2.59
CA GLU A 225 1.75 12.25 1.61
C GLU A 225 1.79 13.66 0.97
N ARG A 226 0.66 14.19 0.50
CA ARG A 226 0.61 15.56 -0.03
C ARG A 226 1.05 16.61 0.99
N MET A 227 0.74 16.40 2.27
CA MET A 227 1.24 17.27 3.34
C MET A 227 2.75 17.11 3.51
N GLY A 228 3.29 15.91 3.34
CA GLY A 228 4.72 15.61 3.26
C GLY A 228 5.40 16.35 2.12
N ASP A 229 4.87 16.25 0.89
CA ASP A 229 5.37 16.95 -0.29
C ASP A 229 5.48 18.47 -0.04
N HIS A 230 4.43 19.06 0.54
CA HIS A 230 4.45 20.49 0.86
C HIS A 230 5.47 20.84 1.95
N SER A 231 5.62 19.99 2.99
CA SER A 231 6.63 20.23 4.02
C SER A 231 8.05 20.10 3.47
N PHE A 232 8.29 19.13 2.60
CA PHE A 232 9.56 18.96 1.89
C PHE A 232 9.85 20.17 0.97
N ALA A 233 8.87 20.62 0.18
CA ALA A 233 9.03 21.81 -0.67
C ALA A 233 9.38 23.07 0.14
N LEU A 234 8.81 23.22 1.34
CA LEU A 234 9.17 24.31 2.25
C LEU A 234 10.61 24.19 2.76
N CYS A 235 11.05 22.98 3.11
CA CYS A 235 12.43 22.71 3.51
C CYS A 235 13.42 23.03 2.38
N ASP A 236 13.10 22.63 1.15
CA ASP A 236 13.94 22.88 -0.03
C ASP A 236 14.03 24.38 -0.37
N LEU A 237 12.92 25.11 -0.25
CA LEU A 237 12.91 26.56 -0.37
C LEU A 237 13.80 27.20 0.71
N ALA A 238 13.70 26.78 1.97
CA ALA A 238 14.52 27.32 3.06
C ALA A 238 16.02 27.11 2.82
N LYS A 239 16.41 25.93 2.32
CA LYS A 239 17.81 25.67 1.89
C LYS A 239 18.27 26.62 0.79
N SER A 240 17.42 26.84 -0.20
CA SER A 240 17.75 27.67 -1.38
C SER A 240 17.95 29.15 -1.04
N TYR A 241 17.18 29.66 -0.09
CA TYR A 241 17.21 31.11 0.23
C TYR A 241 18.32 31.52 1.18
N LYS A 242 19.08 30.58 1.80
CA LYS A 242 20.14 30.87 2.80
C LYS A 242 19.70 31.98 3.77
N ALA A 243 18.46 31.93 4.23
CA ALA A 243 17.81 33.09 4.79
C ALA A 243 17.95 33.18 6.31
N PRO A 244 18.90 34.02 6.83
CA PRO A 244 18.87 34.40 8.24
C PRO A 244 17.79 35.45 8.55
N ASN A 245 17.00 35.97 7.58
CA ASN A 245 16.21 37.16 7.74
C ASN A 245 14.72 37.05 7.38
N LEU A 246 14.17 35.85 7.22
CA LEU A 246 12.71 35.66 7.08
C LEU A 246 11.93 36.08 8.35
N ILE A 247 12.61 36.20 9.48
CA ILE A 247 12.04 36.64 10.78
C ILE A 247 11.45 38.05 10.72
N ASN A 248 11.90 38.91 9.80
CA ASN A 248 11.41 40.29 9.67
C ASN A 248 10.28 40.49 8.65
N MET A 249 9.72 39.40 8.12
CA MET A 249 8.55 39.53 7.24
C MET A 249 7.28 39.44 8.10
N ASP A 250 6.79 40.59 8.56
CA ASP A 250 5.51 40.72 9.31
C ASP A 250 4.28 40.08 8.61
N SER A 251 4.46 39.63 7.37
CA SER A 251 3.42 39.02 6.54
C SER A 251 3.53 37.50 6.40
N LEU A 252 4.59 36.85 6.89
CA LEU A 252 4.69 35.40 6.82
C LEU A 252 3.84 34.76 7.91
N PRO A 253 2.94 33.86 7.54
CA PRO A 253 2.06 33.23 8.49
C PRO A 253 2.79 32.13 9.26
N ILE A 254 3.86 32.47 10.02
CA ILE A 254 4.47 31.54 11.00
C ILE A 254 3.40 30.98 11.92
N SER A 255 2.33 31.75 12.17
CA SER A 255 1.14 31.29 12.90
C SER A 255 0.35 30.16 12.20
N ILE A 256 0.49 29.99 10.87
CA ILE A 256 -0.19 28.93 10.13
C ILE A 256 0.48 27.57 10.33
N ILE A 257 1.80 27.52 10.54
CA ILE A 257 2.56 26.29 10.73
C ILE A 257 2.06 25.48 11.94
N PRO A 258 1.87 26.06 13.13
CA PRO A 258 1.26 25.34 14.26
C PRO A 258 -0.18 24.86 13.98
N ILE A 259 -0.97 25.66 13.24
CA ILE A 259 -2.34 25.29 12.87
C ILE A 259 -2.30 24.05 11.95
N TRP A 260 -1.42 24.07 10.94
CA TRP A 260 -1.26 22.94 10.03
C TRP A 260 -0.78 21.67 10.75
N HIS A 261 0.26 21.78 11.60
CA HIS A 261 0.74 20.68 12.42
C HIS A 261 -0.34 20.09 13.35
N ASN A 262 -1.14 20.96 14.00
CA ASN A 262 -2.24 20.52 14.84
C ASN A 262 -3.35 19.83 14.03
N SER A 263 -3.59 20.28 12.79
CA SER A 263 -4.56 19.64 11.90
C SER A 263 -4.13 18.21 11.51
N ILE A 264 -2.85 18.01 11.19
CA ILE A 264 -2.31 16.67 10.94
C ILE A 264 -2.46 15.79 12.18
N LYS A 265 -2.12 16.31 13.35
CA LYS A 265 -2.25 15.58 14.61
C LYS A 265 -3.69 15.11 14.87
N LEU A 266 -4.67 15.96 14.63
CA LEU A 266 -6.09 15.61 14.78
C LEU A 266 -6.54 14.53 13.81
N LEU A 267 -6.04 14.56 12.55
CA LEU A 267 -6.37 13.55 11.54
C LEU A 267 -5.87 12.15 11.92
N VAL A 268 -4.74 12.05 12.63
CA VAL A 268 -4.11 10.77 12.97
C VAL A 268 -4.51 10.27 14.37
N SER A 269 -5.02 11.15 15.25
CA SER A 269 -5.35 10.81 16.64
C SER A 269 -6.79 10.33 16.86
N ASN A 270 -7.66 10.40 15.86
CA ASN A 270 -9.02 9.92 15.84
C ASN A 270 -9.17 8.64 15.03
#